data_dbad3ff390f75e4c59f78c9f9f86517e
#
_entry.id   dbad3ff390f75e4c59f78c9f9f86517e
#
_cell.length_a   1.000
_cell.length_b   1.000
_cell.length_c   1.000
_cell.angle_alpha   90.00
_cell.angle_beta   90.00
_cell.angle_gamma   90.00
#
_symmetry.space_group_name_H-M   'P 1'
#
loop_
_entity.id
_entity.type
_entity.pdbx_description
1 polymer ?
#
loop_
_entity_poly.entity_id
_entity_poly.type
_entity_poly.pdbx_seq_one_letter_code
_entity_poly.pdbx_strand_id
1 'polypeptide(L)'
;YTSYLKEKNNGLAAGMTEDEAKKYFRKPASDAEIHHRNYPGGETRHEFYLRNTTGLWNACDMENENLIIVAHKGTVQNIIFRWLGMDMVKVVELNLSVDIAPASITILGHNKWNEHCIFRLNDISHLNQENGFGVFAFKYKKN
;
A
#
# COMPACT_ATOMS: atom_id res chain seq x y z
N TYR A 1 -17.10 2.95 5.74
CA TYR A 1 -16.40 2.39 4.57
C TYR A 1 -16.34 3.43 3.48
N THR A 2 -15.14 3.77 3.02
CA THR A 2 -14.92 4.73 1.95
C THR A 2 -14.37 4.01 0.71
N SER A 3 -14.86 4.37 -0.47
CA SER A 3 -14.46 3.71 -1.73
C SER A 3 -12.99 3.96 -2.07
N TYR A 4 -12.44 5.11 -1.68
CA TYR A 4 -11.05 5.47 -1.97
C TYR A 4 -10.02 4.69 -1.11
N LEU A 5 -10.40 4.07 0.02
CA LEU A 5 -9.51 3.24 0.86
C LEU A 5 -9.60 1.73 0.56
N LYS A 6 -10.40 1.31 -0.41
CA LYS A 6 -10.45 -0.10 -0.83
C LYS A 6 -9.08 -0.54 -1.40
N GLU A 7 -8.78 -1.83 -1.27
CA GLU A 7 -7.63 -2.45 -1.92
C GLU A 7 -7.74 -2.34 -3.45
N LYS A 8 -6.63 -2.59 -4.15
CA LYS A 8 -6.55 -2.54 -5.60
C LYS A 8 -7.64 -3.41 -6.24
N ASN A 9 -8.38 -2.81 -7.16
CA ASN A 9 -9.39 -3.54 -7.92
C ASN A 9 -8.71 -4.46 -8.95
N ASN A 10 -8.92 -5.76 -8.80
CA ASN A 10 -8.41 -6.77 -9.73
C ASN A 10 -9.37 -7.05 -10.91
N GLY A 11 -10.40 -6.21 -11.12
CA GLY A 11 -11.33 -6.33 -12.24
C GLY A 11 -11.96 -7.71 -12.34
N LEU A 12 -11.83 -8.35 -13.50
CA LEU A 12 -12.41 -9.69 -13.73
C LEU A 12 -11.92 -10.77 -12.75
N ALA A 13 -10.73 -10.61 -12.19
CA ALA A 13 -10.17 -11.56 -11.23
C ALA A 13 -10.68 -11.37 -9.78
N ALA A 14 -11.50 -10.35 -9.52
CA ALA A 14 -12.04 -10.10 -8.18
C ALA A 14 -12.96 -11.25 -7.74
N GLY A 15 -12.66 -11.81 -6.56
CA GLY A 15 -13.42 -12.94 -6.00
C GLY A 15 -13.05 -14.32 -6.55
N MET A 16 -12.15 -14.41 -7.50
CA MET A 16 -11.62 -15.67 -8.01
C MET A 16 -10.54 -16.24 -7.08
N THR A 17 -10.37 -17.56 -7.10
CA THR A 17 -9.18 -18.20 -6.53
C THR A 17 -7.94 -17.84 -7.33
N GLU A 18 -6.75 -18.01 -6.75
CA GLU A 18 -5.50 -17.69 -7.43
C GLU A 18 -5.34 -18.48 -8.75
N ASP A 19 -5.73 -19.76 -8.77
CA ASP A 19 -5.61 -20.60 -9.97
C ASP A 19 -6.58 -20.18 -11.08
N GLU A 20 -7.79 -19.75 -10.73
CA GLU A 20 -8.74 -19.20 -11.70
C GLU A 20 -8.24 -17.86 -12.26
N ALA A 21 -7.74 -16.98 -11.40
CA ALA A 21 -7.25 -15.65 -11.78
C ALA A 21 -6.02 -15.70 -12.70
N LYS A 22 -5.13 -16.70 -12.54
CA LYS A 22 -3.95 -16.90 -13.41
C LYS A 22 -4.28 -16.90 -14.90
N LYS A 23 -5.43 -17.40 -15.30
CA LYS A 23 -5.87 -17.46 -16.72
C LYS A 23 -6.05 -16.08 -17.36
N TYR A 24 -6.32 -15.09 -16.54
CA TYR A 24 -6.59 -13.70 -16.96
C TYR A 24 -5.42 -12.77 -16.70
N PHE A 25 -4.38 -13.26 -16.00
CA PHE A 25 -3.23 -12.46 -15.65
C PHE A 25 -2.44 -12.04 -16.89
N ARG A 26 -2.20 -10.74 -17.00
CA ARG A 26 -1.35 -10.13 -18.03
C ARG A 26 -0.08 -9.64 -17.36
N LYS A 27 1.05 -10.24 -17.77
CA LYS A 27 2.34 -9.82 -17.24
C LYS A 27 2.76 -8.48 -17.84
N PRO A 28 3.23 -7.50 -17.03
CA PRO A 28 3.82 -6.28 -17.57
C PRO A 28 5.16 -6.60 -18.26
N ALA A 29 5.57 -5.77 -19.22
CA ALA A 29 6.87 -5.91 -19.89
C ALA A 29 8.01 -5.55 -18.94
N SER A 30 7.77 -4.64 -17.98
CA SER A 30 8.71 -4.32 -16.90
C SER A 30 7.95 -3.96 -15.62
N ASP A 31 8.64 -4.05 -14.47
CA ASP A 31 8.08 -3.63 -13.17
C ASP A 31 7.84 -2.12 -13.08
N ALA A 32 8.40 -1.35 -14.03
CA ALA A 32 8.22 0.09 -14.13
C ALA A 32 6.89 0.51 -14.80
N GLU A 33 6.14 -0.43 -15.37
CA GLU A 33 4.88 -0.12 -16.05
C GLU A 33 3.74 0.19 -15.06
N ILE A 34 3.71 1.40 -14.53
CA ILE A 34 2.70 1.85 -13.58
C ILE A 34 1.29 1.93 -14.16
N HIS A 35 1.16 2.01 -15.50
CA HIS A 35 -0.11 2.06 -16.23
C HIS A 35 -0.57 0.70 -16.77
N HIS A 36 0.18 -0.38 -16.48
CA HIS A 36 -0.21 -1.73 -16.86
C HIS A 36 -1.38 -2.25 -16.01
N ARG A 37 -2.32 -2.94 -16.66
CA ARG A 37 -3.44 -3.66 -16.02
C ARG A 37 -3.15 -5.15 -15.97
N ASN A 38 -2.88 -5.65 -14.78
CA ASN A 38 -2.62 -7.09 -14.59
C ASN A 38 -3.84 -7.97 -14.92
N TYR A 39 -5.05 -7.41 -14.81
CA TYR A 39 -6.30 -8.10 -15.13
C TYR A 39 -7.25 -7.20 -15.91
N PRO A 40 -8.06 -7.78 -16.83
CA PRO A 40 -9.07 -7.01 -17.57
C PRO A 40 -10.02 -6.27 -16.60
N GLY A 41 -10.25 -4.98 -16.85
CA GLY A 41 -11.09 -4.14 -16.00
C GLY A 41 -10.53 -3.80 -14.62
N GLY A 42 -9.32 -4.27 -14.29
CA GLY A 42 -8.67 -3.95 -13.02
C GLY A 42 -8.02 -2.57 -13.02
N GLU A 43 -7.61 -2.11 -11.87
CA GLU A 43 -6.83 -0.87 -11.72
C GLU A 43 -5.36 -1.09 -12.09
N THR A 44 -4.74 -0.06 -12.66
CA THR A 44 -3.27 0.06 -12.74
C THR A 44 -2.69 0.43 -11.38
N ARG A 45 -1.37 0.35 -11.21
CA ARG A 45 -0.69 0.85 -9.98
C ARG A 45 -0.93 2.35 -9.81
N HIS A 46 -0.87 3.11 -10.89
CA HIS A 46 -1.06 4.56 -10.89
C HIS A 46 -2.50 4.95 -10.51
N GLU A 47 -3.52 4.32 -11.09
CA GLU A 47 -4.92 4.58 -10.76
C GLU A 47 -5.23 4.26 -9.29
N PHE A 48 -4.73 3.13 -8.80
CA PHE A 48 -4.88 2.74 -7.40
C PHE A 48 -4.26 3.77 -6.46
N TYR A 49 -3.03 4.20 -6.76
CA TYR A 49 -2.35 5.25 -5.99
C TYR A 49 -3.15 6.55 -5.99
N LEU A 50 -3.55 7.05 -7.16
CA LEU A 50 -4.33 8.29 -7.28
C LEU A 50 -5.65 8.20 -6.52
N ARG A 51 -6.39 7.11 -6.67
CA ARG A 51 -7.66 6.92 -5.96
C ARG A 51 -7.49 7.01 -4.44
N ASN A 52 -6.50 6.30 -3.90
CA ASN A 52 -6.26 6.32 -2.46
C ASN A 52 -5.84 7.72 -1.97
N THR A 53 -4.84 8.31 -2.62
CA THR A 53 -4.22 9.54 -2.14
C THR A 53 -5.11 10.76 -2.38
N THR A 54 -5.64 10.94 -3.59
CA THR A 54 -6.54 12.05 -3.88
C THR A 54 -7.82 11.96 -3.04
N GLY A 55 -8.41 10.76 -2.93
CA GLY A 55 -9.61 10.57 -2.13
C GLY A 55 -9.41 10.90 -0.65
N LEU A 56 -8.30 10.46 -0.06
CA LEU A 56 -8.01 10.72 1.35
C LEU A 56 -7.69 12.19 1.60
N TRP A 57 -6.78 12.80 0.83
CA TRP A 57 -6.38 14.20 1.00
C TRP A 57 -7.51 15.21 0.71
N ASN A 58 -8.49 14.85 -0.11
CA ASN A 58 -9.68 15.66 -0.33
C ASN A 58 -10.74 15.50 0.77
N ALA A 59 -10.75 14.36 1.47
CA ALA A 59 -11.77 14.06 2.47
C ALA A 59 -11.35 14.42 3.89
N CYS A 60 -10.06 14.53 4.18
CA CYS A 60 -9.50 14.73 5.51
C CYS A 60 -8.39 15.79 5.47
N ASP A 61 -8.31 16.56 6.53
CA ASP A 61 -7.16 17.46 6.75
C ASP A 61 -5.99 16.65 7.32
N MET A 62 -5.18 16.09 6.41
CA MET A 62 -4.04 15.24 6.76
C MET A 62 -2.95 15.97 7.57
N GLU A 63 -2.95 17.29 7.56
CA GLU A 63 -1.93 18.10 8.23
C GLU A 63 -2.32 18.46 9.68
N ASN A 64 -3.62 18.64 9.96
CA ASN A 64 -4.08 19.21 11.22
C ASN A 64 -4.99 18.27 12.02
N GLU A 65 -5.47 17.17 11.45
CA GLU A 65 -6.34 16.22 12.14
C GLU A 65 -5.61 14.98 12.62
N ASN A 66 -6.00 14.47 13.79
CA ASN A 66 -5.60 13.16 14.23
C ASN A 66 -6.52 12.09 13.63
N LEU A 67 -6.00 11.28 12.73
CA LEU A 67 -6.76 10.30 11.99
C LEU A 67 -6.33 8.88 12.35
N ILE A 68 -7.30 7.98 12.43
CA ILE A 68 -7.07 6.53 12.48
C ILE A 68 -7.59 5.95 11.17
N ILE A 69 -6.69 5.35 10.39
CA ILE A 69 -6.99 4.76 9.10
C ILE A 69 -6.79 3.25 9.19
N VAL A 70 -7.85 2.48 8.91
CA VAL A 70 -7.79 1.02 8.80
C VAL A 70 -7.95 0.65 7.33
N ALA A 71 -6.91 0.05 6.76
CA ALA A 71 -6.88 -0.24 5.33
C ALA A 71 -6.01 -1.48 5.02
N HIS A 72 -6.08 -1.94 3.78
CA HIS A 72 -5.24 -3.02 3.28
C HIS A 72 -3.80 -2.54 3.02
N LYS A 73 -2.87 -3.52 2.95
CA LYS A 73 -1.42 -3.31 2.73
C LYS A 73 -1.13 -2.32 1.60
N GLY A 74 -1.68 -2.54 0.41
CA GLY A 74 -1.41 -1.67 -0.75
C GLY A 74 -1.89 -0.24 -0.56
N THR A 75 -3.04 -0.06 0.09
CA THR A 75 -3.56 1.28 0.43
C THR A 75 -2.65 1.98 1.44
N VAL A 76 -2.20 1.28 2.49
CA VAL A 76 -1.28 1.84 3.48
C VAL A 76 0.05 2.26 2.84
N GLN A 77 0.61 1.44 1.94
CA GLN A 77 1.81 1.79 1.18
C GLN A 77 1.63 3.09 0.39
N ASN A 78 0.52 3.24 -0.34
CA ASN A 78 0.22 4.45 -1.11
C ASN A 78 0.13 5.70 -0.23
N ILE A 79 -0.47 5.59 0.96
CA ILE A 79 -0.56 6.67 1.94
C ILE A 79 0.83 7.07 2.43
N ILE A 80 1.69 6.09 2.79
CA ILE A 80 3.06 6.34 3.22
C ILE A 80 3.85 7.06 2.11
N PHE A 81 3.79 6.60 0.88
CA PHE A 81 4.49 7.23 -0.23
C PHE A 81 4.04 8.68 -0.45
N ARG A 82 2.73 8.91 -0.45
CA ARG A 82 2.19 10.27 -0.56
C ARG A 82 2.62 11.17 0.59
N TRP A 83 2.58 10.65 1.83
CA TRP A 83 3.03 11.37 3.02
C TRP A 83 4.48 11.82 2.90
N LEU A 84 5.35 10.98 2.32
CA LEU A 84 6.75 11.28 2.07
C LEU A 84 6.98 12.12 0.79
N GLY A 85 5.93 12.63 0.16
CA GLY A 85 6.03 13.46 -1.05
C GLY A 85 6.39 12.68 -2.32
N MET A 86 6.22 11.35 -2.32
CA MET A 86 6.53 10.50 -3.47
C MET A 86 5.25 10.16 -4.25
N ASP A 87 5.25 10.41 -5.54
CA ASP A 87 4.28 9.86 -6.47
C ASP A 87 4.68 8.45 -6.95
N MET A 88 3.82 7.81 -7.72
CA MET A 88 4.08 6.44 -8.18
C MET A 88 5.25 6.36 -9.17
N VAL A 89 5.54 7.41 -9.93
CA VAL A 89 6.71 7.48 -10.83
C VAL A 89 7.98 7.41 -9.99
N LYS A 90 8.07 8.26 -8.96
CA LYS A 90 9.23 8.32 -8.06
C LYS A 90 9.44 7.01 -7.30
N VAL A 91 8.36 6.40 -6.82
CA VAL A 91 8.41 5.09 -6.14
C VAL A 91 9.03 4.01 -7.03
N VAL A 92 8.66 4.00 -8.32
CA VAL A 92 9.18 3.02 -9.28
C VAL A 92 10.62 3.33 -9.67
N GLU A 93 10.96 4.59 -9.94
CA GLU A 93 12.34 5.03 -10.24
C GLU A 93 13.32 4.62 -9.14
N LEU A 94 12.92 4.76 -7.89
CA LEU A 94 13.72 4.39 -6.72
C LEU A 94 13.64 2.91 -6.37
N ASN A 95 12.84 2.12 -7.09
CA ASN A 95 12.56 0.71 -6.80
C ASN A 95 12.14 0.47 -5.34
N LEU A 96 11.25 1.35 -4.81
CA LEU A 96 10.85 1.32 -3.41
C LEU A 96 9.64 0.43 -3.17
N SER A 97 9.68 -0.26 -2.05
CA SER A 97 8.53 -0.95 -1.46
C SER A 97 8.58 -0.82 0.06
N VAL A 98 7.42 -0.81 0.68
CA VAL A 98 7.26 -0.86 2.14
C VAL A 98 6.54 -2.15 2.48
N ASP A 99 7.14 -3.01 3.27
CA ASP A 99 6.44 -4.22 3.71
C ASP A 99 5.52 -3.89 4.90
N ILE A 100 4.25 -4.25 4.78
CA ILE A 100 3.20 -3.99 5.77
C ILE A 100 2.57 -5.33 6.14
N ALA A 101 2.74 -5.74 7.38
CA ALA A 101 2.14 -6.96 7.92
C ALA A 101 0.65 -6.75 8.24
N PRO A 102 -0.17 -7.80 8.19
CA PRO A 102 -1.53 -7.74 8.71
C PRO A 102 -1.56 -7.28 10.17
N ALA A 103 -2.52 -6.43 10.52
CA ALA A 103 -2.71 -5.85 11.84
C ALA A 103 -1.51 -5.04 12.39
N SER A 104 -0.54 -4.67 11.55
CA SER A 104 0.55 -3.79 11.96
C SER A 104 0.08 -2.34 12.16
N ILE A 105 0.82 -1.61 12.98
CA ILE A 105 0.60 -0.18 13.24
C ILE A 105 1.71 0.62 12.58
N THR A 106 1.33 1.61 11.77
CA THR A 106 2.23 2.63 11.24
C THR A 106 1.78 3.99 11.74
N ILE A 107 2.70 4.80 12.24
CA ILE A 107 2.42 6.14 12.77
C ILE A 107 3.18 7.17 11.94
N LEU A 108 2.41 8.02 11.29
CA LEU A 108 2.89 9.17 10.51
C LEU A 108 2.61 10.46 11.29
N GLY A 109 3.43 11.48 11.09
CA GLY A 109 3.21 12.77 11.72
C GLY A 109 4.34 13.75 11.43
N HIS A 110 4.34 14.90 12.10
CA HIS A 110 5.36 15.92 11.96
C HIS A 110 6.34 15.89 13.12
N ASN A 111 7.61 16.08 12.82
CA ASN A 111 8.64 16.27 13.84
C ASN A 111 8.65 17.72 14.36
N LYS A 112 9.56 18.03 15.27
CA LYS A 112 9.68 19.37 15.87
C LYS A 112 10.03 20.50 14.88
N TRP A 113 10.46 20.17 13.67
CA TRP A 113 10.74 21.12 12.58
C TRP A 113 9.61 21.17 11.54
N ASN A 114 8.48 20.56 11.84
CA ASN A 114 7.33 20.45 10.95
C ASN A 114 7.63 19.68 9.65
N GLU A 115 8.55 18.73 9.70
CA GLU A 115 8.84 17.85 8.58
C GLU A 115 7.98 16.57 8.68
N HIS A 116 7.49 16.07 7.55
CA HIS A 116 6.81 14.79 7.48
C HIS A 116 7.74 13.66 7.93
N CYS A 117 7.31 12.87 8.89
CA CYS A 117 8.11 11.74 9.36
C CYS A 117 7.28 10.49 9.62
N ILE A 118 7.96 9.37 9.74
CA ILE A 118 7.42 8.10 10.16
C ILE A 118 7.92 7.83 11.57
N PHE A 119 7.06 7.89 12.58
CA PHE A 119 7.41 7.57 13.96
C PHE A 119 7.51 6.08 14.22
N ARG A 120 6.63 5.31 13.56
CA ARG A 120 6.64 3.84 13.58
C ARG A 120 6.27 3.32 12.21
N LEU A 121 6.90 2.25 11.79
CA LEU A 121 6.62 1.58 10.52
C LEU A 121 6.42 0.09 10.77
N ASN A 122 5.26 -0.43 10.34
CA ASN A 122 4.98 -1.87 10.38
C ASN A 122 5.19 -2.50 11.77
N ASP A 123 4.79 -1.80 12.83
CA ASP A 123 4.93 -2.28 14.20
C ASP A 123 3.89 -3.37 14.50
N ILE A 124 4.38 -4.56 14.85
CA ILE A 124 3.59 -5.73 15.24
C ILE A 124 3.84 -6.14 16.70
N SER A 125 4.48 -5.30 17.50
CA SER A 125 4.87 -5.61 18.88
C SER A 125 3.69 -5.94 19.80
N HIS A 126 2.49 -5.46 19.47
CA HIS A 126 1.25 -5.75 20.21
C HIS A 126 0.66 -7.13 19.88
N LEU A 127 1.16 -7.82 18.86
CA LEU A 127 0.74 -9.17 18.50
C LEU A 127 1.59 -10.15 19.33
N ASN A 128 0.98 -10.79 20.33
CA ASN A 128 1.68 -11.77 21.17
C ASN A 128 2.21 -12.91 20.29
N GLN A 129 3.51 -13.12 20.32
CA GLN A 129 4.19 -14.20 19.58
C GLN A 129 3.70 -15.60 19.97
N GLU A 130 3.15 -15.77 21.18
CA GLU A 130 2.62 -17.01 21.70
C GLU A 130 1.38 -17.54 20.95
N ASN A 131 0.68 -16.70 20.21
CA ASN A 131 -0.55 -17.07 19.50
C ASN A 131 -0.33 -17.49 18.04
N GLY A 132 0.88 -17.85 17.62
CA GLY A 132 1.12 -18.49 16.33
C GLY A 132 0.98 -17.60 15.11
N PHE A 133 0.87 -16.29 15.26
CA PHE A 133 1.07 -15.36 14.15
C PHE A 133 2.55 -15.38 13.80
N GLY A 134 2.90 -16.18 12.79
CA GLY A 134 4.26 -16.49 12.44
C GLY A 134 5.12 -15.24 12.28
N VAL A 135 6.32 -15.33 12.82
CA VAL A 135 7.41 -14.43 12.49
C VAL A 135 7.49 -14.37 10.96
N PHE A 136 7.21 -13.20 10.35
CA PHE A 136 7.41 -13.02 8.92
C PHE A 136 8.91 -13.16 8.66
N ALA A 137 9.33 -14.35 8.22
CA ALA A 137 10.71 -14.61 7.87
C ALA A 137 11.05 -13.77 6.63
N PHE A 138 11.85 -12.75 6.80
CA PHE A 138 12.45 -12.01 5.70
C PHE A 138 13.33 -12.99 4.90
N LYS A 139 12.86 -13.39 3.74
CA LYS A 139 13.71 -14.14 2.80
C LYS A 139 14.59 -13.12 2.06
N TYR A 140 15.80 -12.91 2.55
CA TYR A 140 16.81 -12.26 1.74
C TYR A 140 17.17 -13.18 0.57
N LYS A 141 16.91 -12.75 -0.66
CA LYS A 141 17.59 -13.36 -1.80
C LYS A 141 19.06 -13.00 -1.68
N LYS A 142 19.92 -13.98 -1.40
CA LYS A 142 21.35 -13.84 -1.70
C LYS A 142 21.48 -13.73 -3.22
N ASN A 143 22.06 -12.63 -3.70
CA ASN A 143 22.51 -12.51 -5.08
C ASN A 143 23.60 -13.55 -5.36
#